data_8a85cc6fe76c0fc0e042821389d76ae0
#
_entry.id   8a85cc6fe76c0fc0e042821389d76ae0
#
_cell.length_a   1.000
_cell.length_b   1.000
_cell.length_c   1.000
_cell.angle_alpha   90.00
_cell.angle_beta   90.00
_cell.angle_gamma   90.00
#
_symmetry.space_group_name_H-M   'P 1'
#
loop_
_entity.id
_entity.type
_entity.pdbx_description
1 polymer ?
#
loop_
_entity_poly.entity_id
_entity_poly.type
_entity_poly.pdbx_seq_one_letter_code
_entity_poly.pdbx_strand_id
1 'polypeptide(L)'
;MKFDIYTGYYAQMKKYKQMGMIPVSIAYLTPQWYDGEVCFELAPSRTLLKRWKQGEITEEEYTEQYIQFLDNDVQWSKVWKKLKQISAKYENSDLVLCCFEKAEDFCHRHILAEYLTDTGIDVAEVPIAKK
;
A
#
# COMPACT_ATOMS: atom_id res chain seq x y z
N MET A 1 3.37 7.68 -16.01
CA MET A 1 4.14 8.12 -14.83
C MET A 1 5.62 7.81 -15.04
N LYS A 2 6.48 8.55 -14.40
CA LYS A 2 7.94 8.38 -14.52
C LYS A 2 8.50 7.31 -13.58
N PHE A 3 7.66 6.64 -12.84
CA PHE A 3 8.05 5.62 -11.86
C PHE A 3 7.00 4.52 -11.83
N ASP A 4 7.40 3.35 -11.35
CA ASP A 4 6.51 2.23 -11.15
C ASP A 4 6.08 2.14 -9.68
N ILE A 5 4.94 1.49 -9.46
CA ILE A 5 4.37 1.29 -8.13
C ILE A 5 4.31 -0.20 -7.84
N TYR A 6 4.82 -0.57 -6.68
CA TYR A 6 4.81 -1.94 -6.17
C TYR A 6 4.13 -1.97 -4.82
N THR A 7 3.83 -3.16 -4.33
CA THR A 7 3.40 -3.38 -2.95
C THR A 7 4.43 -4.22 -2.21
N GLY A 8 4.44 -4.10 -0.89
CA GLY A 8 5.37 -4.83 -0.06
C GLY A 8 5.01 -4.77 1.41
N TYR A 9 5.92 -5.21 2.28
CA TYR A 9 5.70 -5.20 3.71
C TYR A 9 6.93 -4.71 4.47
N TYR A 10 6.69 -4.18 5.67
CA TYR A 10 7.73 -3.45 6.41
C TYR A 10 8.98 -4.29 6.69
N ALA A 11 8.83 -5.59 6.93
CA ALA A 11 9.96 -6.45 7.23
C ALA A 11 11.02 -6.51 6.11
N GLN A 12 10.66 -6.13 4.90
CA GLN A 12 11.56 -6.15 3.73
C GLN A 12 12.03 -4.75 3.30
N MET A 13 11.76 -3.72 4.09
CA MET A 13 12.12 -2.33 3.73
C MET A 13 13.60 -2.16 3.39
N LYS A 14 14.48 -2.82 4.12
CA LYS A 14 15.91 -2.73 3.87
C LYS A 14 16.27 -3.21 2.46
N LYS A 15 15.62 -4.30 2.01
CA LYS A 15 15.82 -4.82 0.66
C LYS A 15 15.28 -3.85 -0.40
N TYR A 16 14.12 -3.26 -0.16
CA TYR A 16 13.55 -2.28 -1.10
C TYR A 16 14.49 -1.09 -1.27
N LYS A 17 15.01 -0.57 -0.17
CA LYS A 17 15.96 0.55 -0.21
C LYS A 17 17.25 0.17 -0.96
N GLN A 18 17.74 -1.06 -0.78
CA GLN A 18 18.90 -1.54 -1.51
C GLN A 18 18.65 -1.65 -3.01
N MET A 19 17.40 -1.88 -3.41
CA MET A 19 16.98 -1.93 -4.81
C MET A 19 16.68 -0.55 -5.40
N GLY A 20 16.85 0.52 -4.62
CA GLY A 20 16.55 1.88 -5.06
C GLY A 20 15.08 2.24 -5.00
N MET A 21 14.28 1.46 -4.31
CA MET A 21 12.84 1.71 -4.15
C MET A 21 12.55 2.46 -2.87
N ILE A 22 11.49 3.27 -2.88
CA ILE A 22 11.11 4.10 -1.74
C ILE A 22 9.87 3.51 -1.08
N PRO A 23 9.98 3.04 0.18
CA PRO A 23 8.81 2.56 0.93
C PRO A 23 7.85 3.70 1.26
N VAL A 24 6.56 3.45 1.06
CA VAL A 24 5.49 4.37 1.41
C VAL A 24 4.45 3.60 2.22
N SER A 25 4.24 4.00 3.47
CA SER A 25 3.26 3.33 4.33
C SER A 25 1.84 3.66 3.87
N ILE A 26 1.01 2.62 3.73
CA ILE A 26 -0.42 2.76 3.47
C ILE A 26 -1.25 2.09 4.58
N ALA A 27 -0.64 1.83 5.74
CA ALA A 27 -1.33 1.26 6.90
C ALA A 27 -1.92 2.38 7.78
N TYR A 28 -2.94 2.03 8.58
CA TYR A 28 -3.53 2.96 9.54
C TYR A 28 -2.49 3.39 10.59
N LEU A 29 -1.68 2.44 11.07
CA LEU A 29 -0.57 2.71 11.98
C LEU A 29 0.72 2.17 11.37
N THR A 30 1.82 2.87 11.63
CA THR A 30 3.16 2.41 11.23
C THR A 30 3.86 1.76 12.41
N PRO A 31 4.86 0.88 12.16
CA PRO A 31 5.75 0.44 13.24
C PRO A 31 6.46 1.64 13.87
N GLN A 32 6.79 1.54 15.16
CA GLN A 32 7.47 2.64 15.86
C GLN A 32 8.81 3.03 15.23
N TRP A 33 9.51 2.05 14.64
CA TRP A 33 10.81 2.26 14.00
C TRP A 33 10.69 2.78 12.57
N TYR A 34 9.47 2.93 12.04
CA TYR A 34 9.28 3.33 10.65
C TYR A 34 9.62 4.82 10.46
N ASP A 35 10.53 5.08 9.53
CA ASP A 35 10.99 6.43 9.19
C ASP A 35 10.77 6.79 7.72
N GLY A 36 9.97 6.01 6.99
CA GLY A 36 9.71 6.22 5.57
C GLY A 36 8.57 7.20 5.29
N GLU A 37 8.22 7.31 4.02
CA GLU A 37 7.11 8.14 3.56
C GLU A 37 5.77 7.50 3.93
N VAL A 38 4.71 8.30 3.96
CA VAL A 38 3.36 7.84 4.32
C VAL A 38 2.33 8.41 3.34
N CYS A 39 1.43 7.54 2.89
CA CYS A 39 0.23 7.94 2.16
C CYS A 39 -1.00 7.43 2.93
N PHE A 40 -1.34 8.14 3.99
CA PHE A 40 -2.43 7.76 4.90
C PHE A 40 -3.78 7.69 4.19
N GLU A 41 -3.94 8.43 3.12
CA GLU A 41 -5.18 8.47 2.33
C GLU A 41 -5.59 7.11 1.78
N LEU A 42 -4.65 6.17 1.66
CA LEU A 42 -4.92 4.81 1.19
C LEU A 42 -5.11 3.80 2.32
N ALA A 43 -4.96 4.23 3.57
CA ALA A 43 -5.14 3.35 4.72
C ALA A 43 -6.63 3.03 4.92
N PRO A 44 -6.96 1.78 5.34
CA PRO A 44 -8.34 1.47 5.72
C PRO A 44 -8.74 2.27 6.95
N SER A 45 -10.03 2.50 7.14
CA SER A 45 -10.50 3.21 8.33
C SER A 45 -10.21 2.37 9.58
N ARG A 46 -10.06 3.05 10.71
CA ARG A 46 -9.89 2.37 12.00
C ARG A 46 -11.04 1.39 12.28
N THR A 47 -12.26 1.80 11.97
CA THR A 47 -13.46 0.97 12.19
C THR A 47 -13.40 -0.30 11.36
N LEU A 48 -13.08 -0.20 10.07
CA LEU A 48 -12.98 -1.36 9.18
C LEU A 48 -11.89 -2.32 9.67
N LEU A 49 -10.73 -1.79 10.00
CA LEU A 49 -9.59 -2.59 10.49
C LEU A 49 -9.94 -3.30 11.79
N LYS A 50 -10.59 -2.60 12.73
CA LYS A 50 -11.00 -3.16 14.02
C LYS A 50 -12.01 -4.29 13.84
N ARG A 51 -13.02 -4.11 12.99
CA ARG A 51 -14.03 -5.14 12.72
C ARG A 51 -13.40 -6.40 12.13
N TRP A 52 -12.46 -6.22 11.22
CA TRP A 52 -11.72 -7.34 10.65
C TRP A 52 -10.91 -8.09 11.73
N LYS A 53 -10.15 -7.37 12.54
CA LYS A 53 -9.30 -7.98 13.58
C LYS A 53 -10.10 -8.67 14.66
N GLN A 54 -11.32 -8.21 14.92
CA GLN A 54 -12.22 -8.84 15.90
C GLN A 54 -13.03 -10.01 15.32
N GLY A 55 -12.83 -10.33 14.05
CA GLY A 55 -13.56 -11.41 13.40
C GLY A 55 -15.01 -11.11 13.12
N GLU A 56 -15.42 -9.84 13.14
CA GLU A 56 -16.81 -9.43 12.92
C GLU A 56 -17.22 -9.45 11.45
N ILE A 57 -16.24 -9.41 10.54
CA ILE A 57 -16.48 -9.43 9.09
C ILE A 57 -15.56 -10.45 8.42
N THR A 58 -16.01 -10.96 7.27
CA THR A 58 -15.22 -11.88 6.44
C THR A 58 -14.22 -11.10 5.59
N GLU A 59 -13.28 -11.83 4.97
CA GLU A 59 -12.37 -11.25 3.97
C GLU A 59 -13.15 -10.62 2.82
N GLU A 60 -14.23 -11.26 2.36
CA GLU A 60 -15.08 -10.73 1.29
C GLU A 60 -15.73 -9.42 1.69
N GLU A 61 -16.27 -9.34 2.90
CA GLU A 61 -16.90 -8.12 3.41
C GLU A 61 -15.87 -7.00 3.57
N TYR A 62 -14.68 -7.31 4.08
CA TYR A 62 -13.61 -6.35 4.18
C TYR A 62 -13.21 -5.82 2.79
N THR A 63 -13.06 -6.72 1.84
CA THR A 63 -12.68 -6.36 0.46
C THR A 63 -13.72 -5.42 -0.17
N GLU A 64 -15.01 -5.76 -0.05
CA GLU A 64 -16.08 -4.91 -0.54
C GLU A 64 -16.04 -3.51 0.07
N GLN A 65 -15.91 -3.44 1.38
CA GLN A 65 -15.90 -2.15 2.09
C GLN A 65 -14.67 -1.32 1.75
N TYR A 66 -13.53 -1.95 1.59
CA TYR A 66 -12.32 -1.23 1.20
C TYR A 66 -12.43 -0.72 -0.25
N ILE A 67 -12.97 -1.52 -1.16
CA ILE A 67 -13.21 -1.09 -2.55
C ILE A 67 -14.18 0.09 -2.58
N GLN A 68 -15.26 0.06 -1.80
CA GLN A 68 -16.19 1.18 -1.69
C GLN A 68 -15.49 2.45 -1.20
N PHE A 69 -14.58 2.31 -0.24
CA PHE A 69 -13.76 3.41 0.24
C PHE A 69 -12.87 3.97 -0.88
N LEU A 70 -12.22 3.10 -1.65
CA LEU A 70 -11.38 3.52 -2.78
C LEU A 70 -12.19 4.23 -3.87
N ASP A 71 -13.42 3.76 -4.13
CA ASP A 71 -14.30 4.36 -5.14
C ASP A 71 -14.90 5.70 -4.71
N ASN A 72 -15.30 5.82 -3.44
CA ASN A 72 -16.17 6.90 -2.99
C ASN A 72 -15.47 7.94 -2.12
N ASP A 73 -14.48 7.54 -1.32
CA ASP A 73 -13.90 8.40 -0.30
C ASP A 73 -12.50 8.89 -0.64
N VAL A 74 -11.74 8.13 -1.42
CA VAL A 74 -10.37 8.51 -1.77
C VAL A 74 -10.38 9.59 -2.84
N GLN A 75 -9.71 10.69 -2.55
CA GLN A 75 -9.51 11.76 -3.53
C GLN A 75 -8.26 11.44 -4.36
N TRP A 76 -8.44 10.70 -5.45
CA TRP A 76 -7.35 10.16 -6.24
C TRP A 76 -6.41 11.23 -6.81
N SER A 77 -6.93 12.40 -7.14
CA SER A 77 -6.07 13.50 -7.62
C SER A 77 -5.03 13.89 -6.57
N LYS A 78 -5.43 13.90 -5.30
CA LYS A 78 -4.52 14.20 -4.18
C LYS A 78 -3.54 13.07 -3.94
N VAL A 79 -4.00 11.82 -4.03
CA VAL A 79 -3.14 10.64 -3.87
C VAL A 79 -2.05 10.64 -4.93
N TRP A 80 -2.42 10.80 -6.22
CA TRP A 80 -1.44 10.82 -7.32
C TRP A 80 -0.45 11.96 -7.17
N LYS A 81 -0.93 13.15 -6.79
CA LYS A 81 -0.05 14.29 -6.55
C LYS A 81 0.98 13.97 -5.46
N LYS A 82 0.52 13.38 -4.35
CA LYS A 82 1.39 12.99 -3.23
C LYS A 82 2.42 11.95 -3.65
N LEU A 83 2.00 10.89 -4.33
CA LEU A 83 2.91 9.83 -4.78
C LEU A 83 3.94 10.36 -5.78
N LYS A 84 3.53 11.22 -6.70
CA LYS A 84 4.45 11.86 -7.64
C LYS A 84 5.46 12.74 -6.94
N GLN A 85 5.04 13.50 -5.92
CA GLN A 85 5.92 14.33 -5.12
C GLN A 85 6.93 13.49 -4.35
N ILE A 86 6.49 12.38 -3.75
CA ILE A 86 7.39 11.46 -3.04
C ILE A 86 8.43 10.91 -4.00
N SER A 87 8.01 10.38 -5.15
CA SER A 87 8.94 9.81 -6.13
C SER A 87 9.94 10.86 -6.62
N ALA A 88 9.47 12.05 -6.96
CA ALA A 88 10.32 13.14 -7.44
C ALA A 88 11.38 13.57 -6.42
N LYS A 89 11.04 13.53 -5.14
CA LYS A 89 11.98 13.82 -4.04
C LYS A 89 13.19 12.90 -4.05
N TYR A 90 13.04 11.71 -4.59
CA TYR A 90 14.08 10.67 -4.68
C TYR A 90 14.42 10.35 -6.15
N GLU A 91 14.50 11.38 -6.99
CA GLU A 91 14.93 11.28 -8.40
C GLU A 91 14.07 10.35 -9.26
N ASN A 92 12.75 10.40 -9.05
CA ASN A 92 11.76 9.58 -9.76
C ASN A 92 11.92 8.08 -9.49
N SER A 93 12.34 7.72 -8.28
CA SER A 93 12.46 6.32 -7.86
C SER A 93 11.09 5.63 -7.80
N ASP A 94 11.09 4.33 -7.99
CA ASP A 94 9.89 3.50 -7.84
C ASP A 94 9.45 3.47 -6.38
N LEU A 95 8.14 3.32 -6.18
CA LEU A 95 7.54 3.33 -4.85
C LEU A 95 7.05 1.93 -4.47
N VAL A 96 7.19 1.57 -3.19
CA VAL A 96 6.64 0.34 -2.63
C VAL A 96 5.61 0.71 -1.58
N LEU A 97 4.35 0.43 -1.83
CA LEU A 97 3.26 0.68 -0.87
C LEU A 97 3.27 -0.45 0.15
N CYS A 98 3.54 -0.12 1.40
CA CYS A 98 3.85 -1.09 2.45
C CYS A 98 2.79 -1.17 3.54
N CYS A 99 2.56 -2.38 4.05
CA CYS A 99 1.83 -2.63 5.28
C CYS A 99 2.46 -3.80 6.05
N PHE A 100 1.82 -4.29 7.11
CA PHE A 100 2.45 -5.22 8.04
C PHE A 100 2.54 -6.66 7.53
N GLU A 101 1.50 -7.16 6.88
CA GLU A 101 1.35 -8.57 6.57
C GLU A 101 2.34 -9.02 5.52
N LYS A 102 2.75 -10.29 5.59
CA LYS A 102 3.62 -10.92 4.60
C LYS A 102 2.93 -11.02 3.24
N ALA A 103 3.71 -11.34 2.21
CA ALA A 103 3.23 -11.39 0.83
C ALA A 103 2.05 -12.34 0.63
N GLU A 104 2.03 -13.47 1.33
CA GLU A 104 0.98 -14.50 1.22
C GLU A 104 -0.23 -14.25 2.11
N ASP A 105 -0.17 -13.28 3.02
CA ASP A 105 -1.25 -13.02 3.97
C ASP A 105 -2.27 -12.02 3.40
N PHE A 106 -3.52 -12.13 3.85
CA PHE A 106 -4.56 -11.18 3.48
C PHE A 106 -4.22 -9.77 3.98
N CYS A 107 -4.27 -8.80 3.08
CA CYS A 107 -3.95 -7.41 3.40
C CYS A 107 -4.59 -6.47 2.38
N HIS A 108 -4.99 -5.28 2.85
CA HIS A 108 -5.60 -4.27 1.98
C HIS A 108 -4.69 -3.86 0.81
N ARG A 109 -3.36 -3.98 0.93
CA ARG A 109 -2.48 -3.63 -0.20
C ARG A 109 -2.69 -4.54 -1.41
N HIS A 110 -3.05 -5.81 -1.20
CA HIS A 110 -3.36 -6.72 -2.31
C HIS A 110 -4.65 -6.31 -3.02
N ILE A 111 -5.65 -5.88 -2.25
CA ILE A 111 -6.90 -5.34 -2.79
C ILE A 111 -6.61 -4.08 -3.61
N LEU A 112 -5.78 -3.19 -3.06
CA LEU A 112 -5.39 -1.95 -3.73
C LEU A 112 -4.62 -2.24 -5.03
N ALA A 113 -3.69 -3.20 -5.01
CA ALA A 113 -2.91 -3.56 -6.19
C ALA A 113 -3.83 -4.05 -7.32
N GLU A 114 -4.78 -4.92 -7.00
CA GLU A 114 -5.76 -5.41 -7.98
C GLU A 114 -6.65 -4.29 -8.48
N TYR A 115 -7.13 -3.43 -7.59
CA TYR A 115 -7.94 -2.27 -7.94
C TYR A 115 -7.23 -1.35 -8.94
N LEU A 116 -5.98 -1.01 -8.68
CA LEU A 116 -5.18 -0.15 -9.55
C LEU A 116 -4.87 -0.82 -10.88
N THR A 117 -4.55 -2.11 -10.87
CA THR A 117 -4.29 -2.88 -12.09
C THR A 117 -5.53 -2.90 -12.98
N ASP A 118 -6.71 -3.06 -12.41
CA ASP A 118 -7.98 -3.02 -13.14
C ASP A 118 -8.27 -1.64 -13.77
N THR A 119 -7.70 -0.58 -13.19
CA THR A 119 -7.83 0.77 -13.77
C THR A 119 -6.74 1.09 -14.79
N GLY A 120 -5.85 0.15 -15.09
CA GLY A 120 -4.79 0.31 -16.10
C GLY A 120 -3.42 0.68 -15.55
N ILE A 121 -3.24 0.64 -14.21
CA ILE A 121 -1.95 0.94 -13.58
C ILE A 121 -1.39 -0.36 -13.01
N ASP A 122 -0.38 -0.91 -13.64
CA ASP A 122 0.24 -2.17 -13.19
C ASP A 122 0.88 -1.99 -11.82
N VAL A 123 0.42 -2.78 -10.85
CA VAL A 123 0.96 -2.81 -9.49
C VAL A 123 1.16 -4.27 -9.09
N ALA A 124 2.35 -4.61 -8.70
CA ALA A 124 2.71 -5.97 -8.29
C ALA A 124 3.45 -5.96 -6.97
N GLU A 125 3.35 -7.06 -6.23
CA GLU A 125 4.16 -7.25 -5.01
C GLU A 125 5.63 -7.38 -5.42
N VAL A 126 6.54 -6.75 -4.66
CA VAL A 126 7.98 -6.88 -4.92
C VAL A 126 8.39 -8.33 -4.68
N PRO A 127 8.96 -9.01 -5.68
CA PRO A 127 9.40 -10.39 -5.48
C PRO A 127 10.62 -10.44 -4.55
N ILE A 128 10.53 -11.28 -3.52
CA ILE A 128 11.62 -11.52 -2.59
C ILE A 128 12.14 -12.93 -2.83
N ALA A 129 13.43 -13.04 -3.12
CA ALA A 129 14.06 -14.33 -3.34
C ALA A 129 13.99 -15.15 -2.05
N LYS A 130 13.41 -16.34 -2.15
CA LYS A 130 13.41 -17.32 -1.05
C LYS A 130 14.74 -18.06 -1.08
N LYS A 131 15.40 -18.09 0.05
CA LYS A 131 16.61 -18.90 0.22
C LYS A 131 16.23 -20.31 0.62
#